data_2b3d5c3c002cea980b87a1f62ab4f380
#
_entry.id   2b3d5c3c002cea980b87a1f62ab4f380
#
_cell.length_a   1.000
_cell.length_b   1.000
_cell.length_c   1.000
_cell.angle_alpha   90.00
_cell.angle_beta   90.00
_cell.angle_gamma   90.00
#
_symmetry.space_group_name_H-M   'P 1'
#
loop_
_entity.id
_entity.type
_entity.pdbx_description
1 polymer ?
#
loop_
_entity_poly.entity_id
_entity_poly.type
_entity_poly.pdbx_seq_one_letter_code
_entity_poly.pdbx_strand_id
1 'polypeptide(L)'
;MTSHLLTGVRPYGEDPTDILITDGTITAIGPDAAAKAPADVQRHDLDGLIALPGLVDIHTHLREPGGESAETIYSGTRAAAVGGYT
;
A
#
# COMPACT_ATOMS: atom_id res chain seq x y z
N MET A 1 -0.23 -5.33 17.25
CA MET A 1 0.75 -4.79 16.26
C MET A 1 0.54 -5.50 14.94
N THR A 2 0.38 -4.76 13.86
CA THR A 2 0.18 -5.32 12.51
C THR A 2 1.44 -5.17 11.71
N SER A 3 1.94 -6.29 11.18
CA SER A 3 3.15 -6.28 10.37
C SER A 3 2.92 -7.00 9.05
N HIS A 4 3.46 -6.43 7.98
CA HIS A 4 3.39 -6.98 6.64
C HIS A 4 4.79 -7.04 6.05
N LEU A 5 5.14 -8.19 5.48
CA LEU A 5 6.37 -8.35 4.73
C LEU A 5 6.03 -8.55 3.26
N LEU A 6 6.46 -7.61 2.44
CA LEU A 6 6.31 -7.69 0.99
C LEU A 6 7.57 -8.30 0.43
N THR A 7 7.47 -9.45 -0.23
CA THR A 7 8.65 -10.16 -0.72
C THR A 7 8.76 -10.12 -2.24
N GLY A 8 9.97 -9.92 -2.73
CA GLY A 8 10.28 -9.98 -4.15
C GLY A 8 9.77 -8.81 -4.97
N VAL A 9 9.30 -7.75 -4.32
CA VAL A 9 8.76 -6.58 -5.00
C VAL A 9 9.90 -5.72 -5.56
N ARG A 10 9.64 -5.05 -6.68
CA ARG A 10 10.63 -4.21 -7.36
C ARG A 10 10.31 -2.72 -7.18
N PRO A 11 10.95 -2.04 -6.22
CA PRO A 11 10.74 -0.60 -6.03
C PRO A 11 11.12 0.17 -7.31
N TYR A 12 10.18 0.95 -7.83
CA TYR A 12 10.33 1.71 -9.08
C TYR A 12 10.75 0.86 -10.28
N GLY A 13 10.48 -0.46 -10.25
CA GLY A 13 10.90 -1.37 -11.30
C GLY A 13 12.38 -1.75 -11.26
N GLU A 14 13.08 -1.40 -10.21
CA GLU A 14 14.48 -1.77 -10.00
C GLU A 14 14.61 -3.21 -9.50
N ASP A 15 15.73 -3.57 -8.91
CA ASP A 15 15.99 -4.94 -8.46
C ASP A 15 14.98 -5.39 -7.40
N PRO A 16 14.58 -6.68 -7.40
CA PRO A 16 13.67 -7.21 -6.38
C PRO A 16 14.27 -7.07 -4.97
N THR A 17 13.42 -6.74 -4.01
CA THR A 17 13.79 -6.65 -2.61
C THR A 17 12.58 -6.93 -1.73
N ASP A 18 12.80 -6.94 -0.42
CA ASP A 18 11.75 -7.12 0.57
C ASP A 18 11.50 -5.81 1.30
N ILE A 19 10.24 -5.57 1.66
CA ILE A 19 9.82 -4.37 2.40
C ILE A 19 9.03 -4.83 3.63
N LEU A 20 9.45 -4.38 4.81
CA LEU A 20 8.75 -4.64 6.06
C LEU A 20 7.97 -3.40 6.47
N ILE A 21 6.68 -3.58 6.72
CA ILE A 21 5.78 -2.54 7.20
C ILE A 21 5.28 -2.94 8.58
N THR A 22 5.46 -2.06 9.56
CA THR A 22 4.99 -2.29 10.93
C THR A 22 4.12 -1.13 11.36
N ASP A 23 2.87 -1.41 11.73
CA ASP A 23 1.91 -0.41 12.19
C ASP A 23 1.81 0.80 11.24
N GLY A 24 1.73 0.52 9.94
CA GLY A 24 1.57 1.55 8.93
C GLY A 24 2.86 2.29 8.53
N THR A 25 4.00 1.88 9.06
CA THR A 25 5.30 2.52 8.77
C THR A 25 6.24 1.52 8.12
N ILE A 26 6.94 1.93 7.08
CA ILE A 26 8.01 1.13 6.50
C ILE A 26 9.20 1.16 7.46
N THR A 27 9.55 -0.01 8.00
CA THR A 27 10.61 -0.12 9.01
C THR A 27 11.88 -0.76 8.48
N ALA A 28 11.83 -1.45 7.34
CA ALA A 28 13.02 -2.00 6.69
C ALA A 28 12.77 -2.20 5.20
N ILE A 29 13.79 -1.92 4.41
CA ILE A 29 13.81 -2.21 2.97
C ILE A 29 15.16 -2.87 2.67
N GLY A 30 15.13 -3.99 1.98
CA GLY A 30 16.35 -4.67 1.58
C GLY A 30 16.35 -6.12 1.99
N PRO A 31 17.50 -6.82 1.79
CA PRO A 31 17.58 -8.26 2.08
C PRO A 31 17.41 -8.58 3.57
N ASP A 32 17.63 -7.63 4.47
CA ASP A 32 17.49 -7.85 5.91
C ASP A 32 16.04 -7.72 6.41
N ALA A 33 15.11 -7.25 5.58
CA ALA A 33 13.75 -7.01 6.01
C ALA A 33 13.08 -8.28 6.54
N ALA A 34 13.28 -9.41 5.86
CA ALA A 34 12.72 -10.69 6.30
C ALA A 34 13.26 -11.13 7.66
N ALA A 35 14.55 -10.89 7.91
CA ALA A 35 15.18 -11.26 9.19
C ALA A 35 14.66 -10.41 10.36
N LYS A 36 14.20 -9.19 10.07
CA LYS A 36 13.64 -8.26 11.08
C LYS A 36 12.15 -8.45 11.29
N ALA A 37 11.49 -9.27 10.48
CA ALA A 37 10.06 -9.48 10.57
C ALA A 37 9.70 -10.30 11.81
N PRO A 38 8.64 -9.92 12.55
CA PRO A 38 8.16 -10.73 13.67
C PRO A 38 7.61 -12.07 13.18
N ALA A 39 7.49 -13.04 14.10
CA ALA A 39 7.02 -14.37 13.77
C ALA A 39 5.59 -14.40 13.21
N ASP A 40 4.76 -13.46 13.63
CA ASP A 40 3.36 -13.34 13.23
C ASP A 40 3.13 -12.41 12.02
N VAL A 41 4.20 -12.01 11.33
CA VAL A 41 4.11 -11.12 10.18
C VAL A 41 3.25 -11.75 9.08
N GLN A 42 2.43 -10.93 8.43
CA GLN A 42 1.69 -11.35 7.24
C GLN A 42 2.60 -11.22 6.02
N ARG A 43 2.83 -12.33 5.34
CA ARG A 43 3.71 -12.37 4.16
C ARG A 43 2.91 -12.22 2.89
N HIS A 44 3.41 -11.39 1.99
CA HIS A 44 2.82 -11.16 0.68
C HIS A 44 3.89 -11.42 -0.38
N ASP A 45 3.69 -12.46 -1.19
CA ASP A 45 4.57 -12.74 -2.31
C ASP A 45 4.18 -11.84 -3.48
N LEU A 46 5.01 -10.85 -3.74
CA LEU A 46 4.78 -9.84 -4.78
C LEU A 46 5.84 -9.93 -5.88
N ASP A 47 6.36 -11.12 -6.09
CA ASP A 47 7.37 -11.35 -7.13
C ASP A 47 6.87 -10.89 -8.50
N GLY A 48 7.69 -10.11 -9.19
CA GLY A 48 7.35 -9.54 -10.48
C GLY A 48 6.54 -8.25 -10.44
N LEU A 49 6.09 -7.81 -9.27
CA LEU A 49 5.34 -6.56 -9.14
C LEU A 49 6.25 -5.38 -8.85
N ILE A 50 5.84 -4.21 -9.31
CA ILE A 50 6.56 -2.95 -9.07
C ILE A 50 5.91 -2.25 -7.89
N ALA A 51 6.73 -1.81 -6.94
CA ALA A 51 6.27 -0.98 -5.82
C ALA A 51 6.48 0.49 -6.14
N LEU A 52 5.44 1.28 -5.93
CA LEU A 52 5.46 2.73 -6.09
C LEU A 52 4.85 3.37 -4.85
N PRO A 53 5.20 4.64 -4.56
CA PRO A 53 4.44 5.41 -3.58
C PRO A 53 2.96 5.46 -3.97
N GLY A 54 2.08 5.57 -2.98
CA GLY A 54 0.67 5.77 -3.23
C GLY A 54 0.43 7.01 -4.08
N LEU A 55 -0.57 6.95 -4.94
CA LEU A 55 -0.90 8.07 -5.83
C LEU A 55 -1.54 9.20 -5.02
N VAL A 56 -1.26 10.43 -5.40
CA VAL A 56 -1.83 11.62 -4.78
C VAL A 56 -2.56 12.41 -5.86
N ASP A 57 -3.84 12.67 -5.62
CA ASP A 57 -4.64 13.55 -6.47
C ASP A 57 -4.82 14.87 -5.72
N ILE A 58 -4.30 15.96 -6.28
CA ILE A 58 -4.33 17.27 -5.63
C ILE A 58 -5.63 18.02 -5.83
N HIS A 59 -6.55 17.50 -6.64
CA HIS A 59 -7.86 18.11 -6.84
C HIS A 59 -8.85 17.05 -7.27
N THR A 60 -9.75 16.67 -6.37
CA THR A 60 -10.79 15.69 -6.67
C THR A 60 -12.10 16.10 -6.00
N HIS A 61 -13.20 15.59 -6.51
CA HIS A 61 -14.53 15.79 -5.94
C HIS A 61 -15.15 14.46 -5.58
N LEU A 62 -15.47 14.29 -4.31
CA LEU A 62 -16.36 13.24 -3.86
C LEU A 62 -17.79 13.79 -3.93
N ARG A 63 -18.76 12.96 -4.24
CA ARG A 63 -20.11 13.41 -4.57
C ARG A 63 -20.98 13.76 -3.37
N GLU A 64 -20.40 13.87 -2.20
CA GLU A 64 -21.09 14.20 -0.96
C GLU A 64 -20.52 15.52 -0.40
N PRO A 65 -21.35 16.51 -0.02
CA PRO A 65 -22.82 16.50 -0.10
C PRO A 65 -23.36 16.84 -1.50
N GLY A 66 -24.58 16.35 -1.80
CA GLY A 66 -25.33 16.75 -2.98
C GLY A 66 -25.43 15.70 -4.08
N GLY A 67 -24.58 14.71 -4.10
CA GLY A 67 -24.58 13.66 -5.12
C GLY A 67 -24.53 12.26 -4.54
N GLU A 68 -25.12 12.03 -3.38
CA GLU A 68 -25.01 10.78 -2.63
C GLU A 68 -25.57 9.57 -3.38
N SER A 69 -26.52 9.78 -4.28
CA SER A 69 -27.04 8.70 -5.11
C SER A 69 -25.99 8.14 -6.08
N ALA A 70 -25.01 8.96 -6.47
CA ALA A 70 -23.90 8.52 -7.33
C ALA A 70 -22.75 7.97 -6.50
N GLU A 71 -22.40 8.63 -5.39
CA GLU A 71 -21.25 8.28 -4.59
C GLU A 71 -21.33 8.96 -3.23
N THR A 72 -20.94 8.25 -2.18
CA THR A 72 -20.71 8.83 -0.85
C THR A 72 -19.22 9.04 -0.63
N ILE A 73 -18.85 9.79 0.40
CA ILE A 73 -17.43 9.89 0.81
C ILE A 73 -16.88 8.50 1.09
N TYR A 74 -17.65 7.67 1.79
CA TYR A 74 -17.23 6.30 2.12
C TYR A 74 -16.96 5.47 0.85
N SER A 75 -17.88 5.43 -0.11
CA SER A 75 -17.72 4.63 -1.32
C SER A 75 -16.62 5.22 -2.23
N GLY A 76 -16.55 6.54 -2.35
CA GLY A 76 -15.55 7.22 -3.16
C GLY A 76 -14.13 7.01 -2.63
N THR A 77 -13.95 7.10 -1.32
CA THR A 77 -12.63 6.88 -0.72
C THR A 77 -12.20 5.42 -0.81
N ARG A 78 -13.13 4.48 -0.71
CA ARG A 78 -12.81 3.06 -0.92
C ARG A 78 -12.38 2.80 -2.37
N ALA A 79 -13.08 3.39 -3.33
CA ALA A 79 -12.71 3.29 -4.74
C ALA A 79 -11.32 3.87 -4.98
N ALA A 80 -11.02 5.02 -4.39
CA ALA A 80 -9.71 5.64 -4.49
C ALA A 80 -8.60 4.74 -3.92
N ALA A 81 -8.84 4.13 -2.76
CA ALA A 81 -7.86 3.22 -2.13
C ALA A 81 -7.59 2.01 -3.03
N VAL A 82 -8.61 1.41 -3.63
CA VAL A 82 -8.44 0.29 -4.56
C VAL A 82 -7.65 0.72 -5.79
N GLY A 83 -7.81 1.97 -6.22
CA GLY A 83 -7.05 2.53 -7.34
C GLY A 83 -5.61 2.94 -7.01
N GLY A 84 -5.19 2.83 -5.75
CA GLY A 84 -3.82 3.16 -5.33
C GLY A 84 -3.62 4.60 -4.84
N TYR A 85 -4.68 5.33 -4.58
CA TYR A 85 -4.59 6.70 -4.03
C TYR A 85 -4.48 6.69 -2.51
N THR A 86 -3.73 7.65 -2.00
CA THR A 86 -3.51 7.84 -0.56
C THR A 86 -3.98 9.21 -0.07
#